data_74c65584fa463acff5b188aa407ffc1f
#
_entry.id   74c65584fa463acff5b188aa407ffc1f
#
_cell.length_a   1.000
_cell.length_b   1.000
_cell.length_c   1.000
_cell.angle_alpha   90.00
_cell.angle_beta   90.00
_cell.angle_gamma   90.00
#
_symmetry.space_group_name_H-M   'P 1'
#
loop_
_entity.id
_entity.type
_entity.pdbx_description
1 polymer ?
#
loop_
_entity_poly.entity_id
_entity_poly.type
_entity_poly.pdbx_seq_one_letter_code
_entity_poly.pdbx_strand_id
1 'polypeptide(L)'
;TIMTDPELADATYIEPITPEVVAKIIAKERPDALLPTMGGQTALNTALSLRRMGVLERYNVEMIGADAEAIDKAEDRALFREAMSKIGLETPKSMLANATDVKNADRKTHEAERAALKAENPQNLDAALDALETRWNLGEGDRKQRYISHGMAIAAQALDHVGLPAIIRPSFTMGGTGGGIAYNRAEFYDIVQSGLDASPTTEVLIEESVLGWKEYEMEVVRDQADNCI
;
A
#
# COMPACT_ATOMS: atom_id res chain seq x y z
N THR A 1 -3.72 -21.00 -17.99
CA THR A 1 -4.67 -19.92 -18.32
C THR A 1 -4.62 -19.61 -19.79
N ILE A 2 -5.63 -18.96 -20.33
CA ILE A 2 -5.72 -18.61 -21.76
C ILE A 2 -4.54 -17.75 -22.22
N MET A 3 -3.98 -16.91 -21.33
CA MET A 3 -2.83 -16.05 -21.65
C MET A 3 -1.48 -16.78 -21.75
N THR A 4 -1.43 -18.05 -21.37
CA THR A 4 -0.25 -18.91 -21.54
C THR A 4 -0.42 -19.95 -22.66
N ASP A 5 -1.50 -19.83 -23.41
CA ASP A 5 -1.76 -20.68 -24.56
C ASP A 5 -0.80 -20.32 -25.71
N PRO A 6 0.03 -21.24 -26.19
CA PRO A 6 0.98 -21.00 -27.27
C PRO A 6 0.33 -20.57 -28.60
N GLU A 7 -0.97 -20.87 -28.80
CA GLU A 7 -1.70 -20.46 -29.99
C GLU A 7 -2.21 -18.98 -29.93
N LEU A 8 -2.20 -18.38 -28.74
CA LEU A 8 -2.72 -17.02 -28.53
C LEU A 8 -1.63 -15.96 -28.35
N ALA A 9 -0.42 -16.36 -28.00
CA ALA A 9 0.69 -15.44 -27.76
C ALA A 9 1.89 -15.77 -28.64
N ASP A 10 2.52 -14.76 -29.25
CA ASP A 10 3.75 -14.91 -30.03
C ASP A 10 4.91 -15.41 -29.16
N ALA A 11 4.94 -15.02 -27.88
CA ALA A 11 5.90 -15.49 -26.89
C ALA A 11 5.26 -15.57 -25.51
N THR A 12 5.47 -16.69 -24.82
CA THR A 12 4.99 -16.93 -23.45
C THR A 12 6.16 -17.17 -22.52
N TYR A 13 6.16 -16.48 -21.37
CA TYR A 13 7.17 -16.61 -20.34
C TYR A 13 6.52 -17.13 -19.06
N ILE A 14 7.04 -18.25 -18.54
CA ILE A 14 6.62 -18.82 -17.26
C ILE A 14 7.76 -18.58 -16.28
N GLU A 15 7.79 -17.36 -15.74
CA GLU A 15 8.86 -16.84 -14.91
C GLU A 15 8.27 -16.12 -13.67
N PRO A 16 9.05 -15.91 -12.62
CA PRO A 16 8.61 -15.08 -11.51
C PRO A 16 8.23 -13.66 -12.00
N ILE A 17 7.04 -13.19 -11.60
CA ILE A 17 6.58 -11.84 -11.96
C ILE A 17 7.24 -10.83 -11.01
N THR A 18 8.52 -10.54 -11.28
CA THR A 18 9.27 -9.49 -10.60
C THR A 18 9.66 -8.39 -11.61
N PRO A 19 9.81 -7.14 -11.16
CA PRO A 19 10.20 -6.04 -12.06
C PRO A 19 11.48 -6.32 -12.84
N GLU A 20 12.45 -7.00 -12.22
CA GLU A 20 13.76 -7.31 -12.83
C GLU A 20 13.62 -8.34 -13.96
N VAL A 21 12.77 -9.36 -13.75
CA VAL A 21 12.51 -10.38 -14.77
C VAL A 21 11.72 -9.77 -15.92
N VAL A 22 10.66 -9.04 -15.63
CA VAL A 22 9.84 -8.39 -16.66
C VAL A 22 10.65 -7.35 -17.45
N ALA A 23 11.56 -6.60 -16.80
CA ALA A 23 12.48 -5.70 -17.48
C ALA A 23 13.38 -6.42 -18.51
N LYS A 24 13.85 -7.63 -18.19
CA LYS A 24 14.63 -8.45 -19.14
C LYS A 24 13.78 -8.91 -20.33
N ILE A 25 12.52 -9.28 -20.08
CA ILE A 25 11.57 -9.67 -21.14
C ILE A 25 11.29 -8.47 -22.05
N ILE A 26 11.01 -7.28 -21.48
CA ILE A 26 10.82 -6.05 -22.25
C ILE A 26 12.06 -5.72 -23.09
N ALA A 27 13.25 -5.87 -22.52
CA ALA A 27 14.49 -5.61 -23.22
C ALA A 27 14.70 -6.57 -24.43
N LYS A 28 14.21 -7.81 -24.31
CA LYS A 28 14.31 -8.84 -25.35
C LYS A 28 13.24 -8.69 -26.41
N GLU A 29 11.99 -8.63 -26.02
CA GLU A 29 10.83 -8.67 -26.93
C GLU A 29 10.47 -7.29 -27.52
N ARG A 30 10.85 -6.19 -26.83
CA ARG A 30 10.61 -4.82 -27.30
C ARG A 30 9.14 -4.55 -27.63
N PRO A 31 8.22 -4.83 -26.72
CA PRO A 31 6.81 -4.56 -26.98
C PRO A 31 6.56 -3.05 -27.09
N ASP A 32 5.56 -2.66 -27.88
CA ASP A 32 5.13 -1.26 -28.00
C ASP A 32 4.32 -0.84 -26.75
N ALA A 33 3.61 -1.77 -26.14
CA ALA A 33 2.71 -1.50 -25.02
C ALA A 33 2.75 -2.55 -23.93
N LEU A 34 2.37 -2.12 -22.70
CA LEU A 34 2.18 -2.98 -21.53
C LEU A 34 0.75 -2.81 -21.02
N LEU A 35 0.00 -3.93 -20.91
CA LEU A 35 -1.34 -3.97 -20.34
C LEU A 35 -1.31 -4.57 -18.93
N PRO A 36 -1.23 -3.78 -17.87
CA PRO A 36 -1.12 -4.30 -16.50
C PRO A 36 -2.46 -4.70 -15.89
N THR A 37 -3.59 -4.19 -16.41
CA THR A 37 -4.92 -4.34 -15.81
C THR A 37 -5.48 -5.76 -15.88
N MET A 38 -4.91 -6.63 -16.70
CA MET A 38 -5.35 -8.02 -16.85
C MET A 38 -4.63 -9.02 -15.93
N GLY A 39 -3.71 -8.57 -15.08
CA GLY A 39 -2.90 -9.45 -14.22
C GLY A 39 -3.10 -9.25 -12.73
N GLY A 40 -4.16 -8.55 -12.31
CA GLY A 40 -4.47 -8.24 -10.91
C GLY A 40 -3.40 -7.37 -10.25
N GLN A 41 -3.41 -7.33 -8.92
CA GLN A 41 -2.53 -6.44 -8.13
C GLN A 41 -1.04 -6.65 -8.40
N THR A 42 -0.63 -7.90 -8.64
CA THR A 42 0.77 -8.22 -8.95
C THR A 42 1.24 -7.51 -10.22
N ALA A 43 0.40 -7.50 -11.28
CA ALA A 43 0.75 -6.84 -12.53
C ALA A 43 0.76 -5.31 -12.39
N LEU A 44 -0.21 -4.73 -11.67
CA LEU A 44 -0.25 -3.29 -11.39
C LEU A 44 0.99 -2.84 -10.64
N ASN A 45 1.35 -3.51 -9.56
CA ASN A 45 2.55 -3.21 -8.77
C ASN A 45 3.85 -3.36 -9.57
N THR A 46 3.91 -4.39 -10.44
CA THR A 46 5.07 -4.63 -11.31
C THR A 46 5.21 -3.51 -12.33
N ALA A 47 4.11 -3.09 -12.97
CA ALA A 47 4.10 -2.01 -13.94
C ALA A 47 4.54 -0.67 -13.35
N LEU A 48 4.04 -0.31 -12.16
CA LEU A 48 4.48 0.87 -11.42
C LEU A 48 5.97 0.81 -11.07
N SER A 49 6.47 -0.36 -10.70
CA SER A 49 7.90 -0.56 -10.41
C SER A 49 8.77 -0.40 -11.66
N LEU A 50 8.34 -0.97 -12.80
CA LEU A 50 9.03 -0.81 -14.09
C LEU A 50 9.10 0.66 -14.53
N ARG A 51 8.03 1.43 -14.31
CA ARG A 51 8.04 2.88 -14.56
C ARG A 51 9.03 3.59 -13.66
N ARG A 52 9.01 3.33 -12.33
CA ARG A 52 9.96 3.93 -11.38
C ARG A 52 11.42 3.59 -11.69
N MET A 53 11.66 2.42 -12.25
CA MET A 53 12.99 2.00 -12.72
C MET A 53 13.40 2.63 -14.07
N GLY A 54 12.52 3.39 -14.73
CA GLY A 54 12.76 3.99 -16.05
C GLY A 54 12.82 2.98 -17.19
N VAL A 55 12.30 1.77 -16.98
CA VAL A 55 12.35 0.69 -17.99
C VAL A 55 11.40 0.99 -19.14
N LEU A 56 10.19 1.48 -18.84
CA LEU A 56 9.18 1.76 -19.85
C LEU A 56 9.65 2.88 -20.78
N GLU A 57 10.17 3.98 -20.22
CA GLU A 57 10.73 5.09 -20.97
C GLU A 57 11.93 4.67 -21.80
N ARG A 58 12.84 3.88 -21.23
CA ARG A 58 14.05 3.39 -21.91
C ARG A 58 13.75 2.59 -23.18
N TYR A 59 12.68 1.81 -23.15
CA TYR A 59 12.29 0.93 -24.25
C TYR A 59 11.10 1.43 -25.05
N ASN A 60 10.60 2.65 -24.74
CA ASN A 60 9.45 3.29 -25.38
C ASN A 60 8.20 2.41 -25.31
N VAL A 61 7.90 1.87 -24.12
CA VAL A 61 6.72 1.02 -23.88
C VAL A 61 5.60 1.86 -23.29
N GLU A 62 4.46 1.92 -23.96
CA GLU A 62 3.28 2.63 -23.50
C GLU A 62 2.47 1.78 -22.51
N MET A 63 2.02 2.36 -21.41
CA MET A 63 1.04 1.69 -20.53
C MET A 63 -0.36 1.91 -21.10
N ILE A 64 -1.05 0.81 -21.44
CA ILE A 64 -2.41 0.82 -21.98
C ILE A 64 -3.40 0.22 -20.97
N GLY A 65 -4.69 0.54 -21.13
CA GLY A 65 -5.75 0.15 -20.19
C GLY A 65 -5.86 1.09 -19.00
N ALA A 66 -4.75 1.34 -18.30
CA ALA A 66 -4.63 2.38 -17.29
C ALA A 66 -3.18 2.88 -17.23
N ASP A 67 -3.00 4.19 -17.14
CA ASP A 67 -1.70 4.78 -16.89
C ASP A 67 -1.33 4.72 -15.39
N ALA A 68 -0.09 5.06 -15.06
CA ALA A 68 0.37 4.98 -13.69
C ALA A 68 -0.34 5.96 -12.74
N GLU A 69 -0.78 7.11 -13.23
CA GLU A 69 -1.51 8.08 -12.42
C GLU A 69 -2.91 7.57 -12.09
N ALA A 70 -3.58 6.93 -13.05
CA ALA A 70 -4.87 6.28 -12.83
C ALA A 70 -4.76 5.11 -11.85
N ILE A 71 -3.70 4.30 -11.97
CA ILE A 71 -3.44 3.19 -11.05
C ILE A 71 -3.18 3.73 -9.63
N ASP A 72 -2.30 4.72 -9.47
CA ASP A 72 -2.00 5.31 -8.17
C ASP A 72 -3.28 5.90 -7.53
N LYS A 73 -4.12 6.61 -8.30
CA LYS A 73 -5.41 7.14 -7.82
C LYS A 73 -6.39 6.05 -7.39
N ALA A 74 -6.44 4.93 -8.12
CA ALA A 74 -7.34 3.83 -7.81
C ALA A 74 -6.89 3.03 -6.57
N GLU A 75 -5.59 2.84 -6.40
CA GLU A 75 -5.01 2.01 -5.35
C GLU A 75 -4.77 2.79 -4.04
N ASP A 76 -4.44 4.07 -4.12
CA ASP A 76 -4.25 4.93 -2.96
C ASP A 76 -5.56 5.56 -2.51
N ARG A 77 -6.03 5.16 -1.32
CA ARG A 77 -7.31 5.61 -0.77
C ARG A 77 -7.37 7.11 -0.50
N ALA A 78 -6.25 7.75 -0.20
CA ALA A 78 -6.19 9.19 0.01
C ALA A 78 -6.32 9.93 -1.32
N LEU A 79 -5.60 9.48 -2.35
CA LEU A 79 -5.70 10.03 -3.70
C LEU A 79 -7.09 9.80 -4.30
N PHE A 80 -7.66 8.61 -4.10
CA PHE A 80 -9.03 8.32 -4.54
C PHE A 80 -10.04 9.26 -3.88
N ARG A 81 -9.99 9.42 -2.56
CA ARG A 81 -10.87 10.34 -1.83
C ARG A 81 -10.74 11.78 -2.31
N GLU A 82 -9.51 12.24 -2.52
CA GLU A 82 -9.26 13.58 -3.06
C GLU A 82 -9.86 13.74 -4.45
N ALA A 83 -9.71 12.73 -5.31
CA ALA A 83 -10.30 12.72 -6.65
C ALA A 83 -11.84 12.77 -6.58
N MET A 84 -12.46 11.97 -5.71
CA MET A 84 -13.92 11.98 -5.52
C MET A 84 -14.42 13.32 -4.98
N SER A 85 -13.74 13.89 -3.99
CA SER A 85 -14.06 15.23 -3.46
C SER A 85 -13.99 16.31 -4.52
N LYS A 86 -12.98 16.27 -5.42
CA LYS A 86 -12.82 17.26 -6.51
C LYS A 86 -13.98 17.25 -7.50
N ILE A 87 -14.62 16.10 -7.71
CA ILE A 87 -15.79 15.96 -8.59
C ILE A 87 -17.13 16.08 -7.86
N GLY A 88 -17.08 16.38 -6.54
CA GLY A 88 -18.29 16.58 -5.72
C GLY A 88 -18.99 15.29 -5.27
N LEU A 89 -18.32 14.15 -5.37
CA LEU A 89 -18.81 12.89 -4.84
C LEU A 89 -18.42 12.71 -3.38
N GLU A 90 -19.37 12.23 -2.58
CA GLU A 90 -19.16 11.90 -1.19
C GLU A 90 -18.51 10.52 -1.05
N THR A 91 -17.63 10.38 -0.07
CA THR A 91 -17.08 9.11 0.37
C THR A 91 -17.48 8.87 1.83
N PRO A 92 -17.52 7.62 2.31
CA PRO A 92 -17.80 7.34 3.71
C PRO A 92 -16.84 8.12 4.61
N LYS A 93 -17.34 8.64 5.74
CA LYS A 93 -16.47 9.26 6.74
C LYS A 93 -15.43 8.26 7.17
N SER A 94 -14.20 8.67 7.19
CA SER A 94 -13.13 7.76 7.58
C SER A 94 -11.93 8.50 8.15
N MET A 95 -11.15 7.79 8.95
CA MET A 95 -9.93 8.26 9.53
C MET A 95 -8.90 7.14 9.60
N LEU A 96 -7.66 7.49 9.28
CA LEU A 96 -6.54 6.56 9.36
C LEU A 96 -5.95 6.62 10.76
N ALA A 97 -5.88 5.47 11.45
CA ALA A 97 -5.19 5.33 12.71
C ALA A 97 -3.85 4.62 12.48
N ASN A 98 -2.74 5.31 12.72
CA ASN A 98 -1.39 4.81 12.53
C ASN A 98 -0.41 5.43 13.52
N ALA A 99 0.86 5.07 13.41
CA ALA A 99 1.95 5.62 14.20
C ALA A 99 3.08 6.21 13.32
N THR A 100 2.74 6.73 12.14
CA THR A 100 3.71 7.19 11.15
C THR A 100 4.67 8.23 11.70
N ASP A 101 4.18 9.20 12.47
CA ASP A 101 5.02 10.25 13.07
C ASP A 101 6.00 9.68 14.09
N VAL A 102 5.53 8.75 14.95
CA VAL A 102 6.38 8.09 15.96
C VAL A 102 7.44 7.22 15.28
N LYS A 103 7.05 6.47 14.25
CA LYS A 103 7.98 5.64 13.46
C LYS A 103 9.04 6.49 12.77
N ASN A 104 8.65 7.61 12.20
CA ASN A 104 9.59 8.53 11.54
C ASN A 104 10.55 9.16 12.55
N ALA A 105 10.09 9.50 13.76
CA ALA A 105 10.93 10.00 14.84
C ALA A 105 11.96 8.94 15.30
N ASP A 106 11.51 7.69 15.49
CA ASP A 106 12.39 6.59 15.86
C ASP A 106 13.46 6.32 14.80
N ARG A 107 13.07 6.31 13.52
CA ARG A 107 13.99 6.13 12.41
C ARG A 107 15.04 7.25 12.34
N LYS A 108 14.61 8.51 12.48
CA LYS A 108 15.53 9.65 12.51
C LYS A 108 16.53 9.55 13.67
N THR A 109 16.08 9.08 14.84
CA THR A 109 16.95 8.88 16.00
C THR A 109 17.99 7.80 15.69
N HIS A 110 17.60 6.67 15.14
CA HIS A 110 18.51 5.58 14.75
C HIS A 110 19.51 6.03 13.68
N GLU A 111 19.04 6.75 12.65
CA GLU A 111 19.90 7.33 11.61
C GLU A 111 20.92 8.32 12.18
N ALA A 112 20.51 9.16 13.14
CA ALA A 112 21.39 10.11 13.82
C ALA A 112 22.44 9.40 14.69
N GLU A 113 22.07 8.36 15.45
CA GLU A 113 23.03 7.54 16.21
C GLU A 113 24.05 6.87 15.27
N ARG A 114 23.59 6.34 14.14
CA ARG A 114 24.45 5.75 13.12
C ARG A 114 25.43 6.76 12.50
N ALA A 115 24.93 7.97 12.23
CA ALA A 115 25.77 9.06 11.71
C ALA A 115 26.81 9.54 12.74
N ALA A 116 26.43 9.63 14.01
CA ALA A 116 27.34 9.99 15.11
C ALA A 116 28.47 8.97 15.25
N LEU A 117 28.17 7.66 15.25
CA LEU A 117 29.18 6.60 15.30
C LEU A 117 30.18 6.68 14.13
N LYS A 118 29.69 7.00 12.92
CA LYS A 118 30.56 7.20 11.76
C LYS A 118 31.45 8.43 11.89
N ALA A 119 30.94 9.51 12.49
CA ALA A 119 31.68 10.75 12.70
C ALA A 119 32.78 10.61 13.78
N GLU A 120 32.52 9.84 14.82
CA GLU A 120 33.50 9.53 15.86
C GLU A 120 34.66 8.64 15.37
N ASN A 121 34.45 7.95 14.25
CA ASN A 121 35.44 7.08 13.60
C ASN A 121 36.18 6.16 14.58
N PRO A 122 35.47 5.33 15.37
CA PRO A 122 36.09 4.44 16.33
C PRO A 122 36.96 3.38 15.63
N GLN A 123 37.98 2.87 16.31
CA GLN A 123 38.92 1.86 15.76
C GLN A 123 38.18 0.57 15.29
N ASN A 124 36.96 0.31 15.82
CA ASN A 124 36.11 -0.83 15.47
C ASN A 124 34.71 -0.34 15.01
N LEU A 125 34.69 0.51 13.99
CA LEU A 125 33.42 1.10 13.49
C LEU A 125 32.38 0.04 13.09
N ASP A 126 32.81 -1.03 12.39
CA ASP A 126 31.91 -2.09 11.94
C ASP A 126 31.27 -2.80 13.14
N ALA A 127 32.04 -3.15 14.17
CA ALA A 127 31.52 -3.75 15.38
C ALA A 127 30.57 -2.82 16.16
N ALA A 128 30.84 -1.51 16.15
CA ALA A 128 29.96 -0.53 16.78
C ALA A 128 28.64 -0.37 16.01
N LEU A 129 28.68 -0.40 14.70
CA LEU A 129 27.48 -0.38 13.84
C LEU A 129 26.67 -1.67 14.02
N ASP A 130 27.29 -2.83 14.04
CA ASP A 130 26.63 -4.11 14.28
C ASP A 130 25.95 -4.17 15.66
N ALA A 131 26.60 -3.62 16.68
CA ALA A 131 26.01 -3.50 18.02
C ALA A 131 24.78 -2.56 18.04
N LEU A 132 24.84 -1.45 17.29
CA LEU A 132 23.71 -0.54 17.14
C LEU A 132 22.52 -1.24 16.45
N GLU A 133 22.75 -1.92 15.33
CA GLU A 133 21.72 -2.66 14.60
C GLU A 133 21.13 -3.78 15.46
N THR A 134 21.96 -4.51 16.19
CA THR A 134 21.49 -5.56 17.11
C THR A 134 20.59 -4.97 18.19
N ARG A 135 20.99 -3.87 18.83
CA ARG A 135 20.16 -3.17 19.82
C ARG A 135 18.83 -2.68 19.22
N TRP A 136 18.90 -2.13 18.01
CA TRP A 136 17.72 -1.70 17.29
C TRP A 136 16.75 -2.86 17.06
N ASN A 137 17.23 -3.98 16.56
CA ASN A 137 16.41 -5.16 16.26
C ASN A 137 15.82 -5.79 17.55
N LEU A 138 16.59 -5.89 18.63
CA LEU A 138 16.10 -6.37 19.91
C LEU A 138 14.97 -5.52 20.49
N GLY A 139 14.93 -4.22 20.23
CA GLY A 139 13.88 -3.30 20.65
C GLY A 139 12.63 -3.28 19.75
N GLU A 140 12.54 -4.15 18.74
CA GLU A 140 11.44 -4.11 17.76
C GLU A 140 10.07 -4.36 18.41
N GLY A 141 9.97 -5.32 19.32
CA GLY A 141 8.73 -5.66 20.02
C GLY A 141 8.19 -4.49 20.85
N ASP A 142 9.05 -3.83 21.59
CA ASP A 142 8.68 -2.66 22.41
C ASP A 142 8.27 -1.49 21.55
N ARG A 143 8.95 -1.26 20.42
CA ARG A 143 8.56 -0.23 19.45
C ARG A 143 7.21 -0.55 18.83
N LYS A 144 6.96 -1.80 18.41
CA LYS A 144 5.67 -2.23 17.87
C LYS A 144 4.55 -1.96 18.86
N GLN A 145 4.73 -2.32 20.14
CA GLN A 145 3.72 -2.07 21.18
C GLN A 145 3.45 -0.57 21.38
N ARG A 146 4.48 0.27 21.32
CA ARG A 146 4.33 1.73 21.40
C ARG A 146 3.58 2.28 20.17
N TYR A 147 3.84 1.75 18.97
CA TYR A 147 3.13 2.14 17.75
C TYR A 147 1.65 1.74 17.81
N ILE A 148 1.34 0.54 18.31
CA ILE A 148 -0.04 0.11 18.54
C ILE A 148 -0.73 1.06 19.52
N SER A 149 -0.11 1.37 20.66
CA SER A 149 -0.69 2.27 21.66
C SER A 149 -0.97 3.66 21.08
N HIS A 150 -0.08 4.19 20.23
CA HIS A 150 -0.28 5.47 19.55
C HIS A 150 -1.44 5.38 18.54
N GLY A 151 -1.49 4.34 17.73
CA GLY A 151 -2.59 4.08 16.80
C GLY A 151 -3.95 3.95 17.51
N MET A 152 -3.99 3.31 18.67
CA MET A 152 -5.20 3.22 19.51
C MET A 152 -5.67 4.61 20.00
N ALA A 153 -4.76 5.49 20.35
CA ALA A 153 -5.12 6.86 20.76
C ALA A 153 -5.73 7.66 19.60
N ILE A 154 -5.21 7.49 18.39
CA ILE A 154 -5.81 8.09 17.17
C ILE A 154 -7.15 7.45 16.85
N ALA A 155 -7.27 6.13 17.00
CA ALA A 155 -8.53 5.42 16.78
C ALA A 155 -9.66 5.90 17.69
N ALA A 156 -9.35 6.30 18.92
CA ALA A 156 -10.36 6.91 19.81
C ALA A 156 -10.95 8.21 19.23
N GLN A 157 -10.11 9.04 18.60
CA GLN A 157 -10.57 10.23 17.87
C GLN A 157 -11.35 9.88 16.61
N ALA A 158 -10.91 8.81 15.89
CA ALA A 158 -11.61 8.32 14.73
C ALA A 158 -13.03 7.84 15.08
N LEU A 159 -13.20 7.17 16.20
CA LEU A 159 -14.51 6.73 16.68
C LEU A 159 -15.48 7.90 16.88
N ASP A 160 -15.02 9.00 17.46
CA ASP A 160 -15.83 10.18 17.67
C ASP A 160 -16.21 10.88 16.34
N HIS A 161 -15.38 10.76 15.31
CA HIS A 161 -15.62 11.31 13.98
C HIS A 161 -16.54 10.43 13.14
N VAL A 162 -16.31 9.12 13.15
CA VAL A 162 -16.97 8.13 12.26
C VAL A 162 -18.28 7.64 12.88
N GLY A 163 -18.30 7.43 14.20
CA GLY A 163 -19.42 6.84 14.92
C GLY A 163 -19.47 5.31 14.81
N LEU A 164 -20.58 4.73 15.20
CA LEU A 164 -20.85 3.29 15.15
C LEU A 164 -22.16 3.02 14.37
N PRO A 165 -22.25 1.90 13.65
CA PRO A 165 -21.23 0.89 13.43
C PRO A 165 -20.05 1.42 12.62
N ALA A 166 -18.83 0.93 12.90
CA ALA A 166 -17.61 1.30 12.19
C ALA A 166 -16.99 0.07 11.53
N ILE A 167 -16.44 0.27 10.34
CA ILE A 167 -15.65 -0.74 9.62
C ILE A 167 -14.18 -0.48 9.88
N ILE A 168 -13.44 -1.49 10.31
CA ILE A 168 -12.00 -1.43 10.56
C ILE A 168 -11.29 -2.27 9.51
N ARG A 169 -10.37 -1.66 8.76
CA ARG A 169 -9.62 -2.31 7.70
C ARG A 169 -8.12 -2.11 7.93
N PRO A 170 -7.41 -3.15 8.36
CA PRO A 170 -5.94 -3.09 8.45
C PRO A 170 -5.31 -2.88 7.08
N SER A 171 -4.26 -2.08 7.04
CA SER A 171 -3.48 -1.87 5.81
C SER A 171 -2.57 -3.07 5.55
N PHE A 172 -2.44 -3.44 4.27
CA PHE A 172 -1.54 -4.51 3.79
C PHE A 172 -1.82 -5.90 4.39
N THR A 173 -3.07 -6.19 4.78
CA THR A 173 -3.51 -7.53 5.17
C THR A 173 -4.36 -8.17 4.07
N MET A 174 -4.34 -9.49 3.99
CA MET A 174 -5.13 -10.26 3.02
C MET A 174 -6.28 -10.97 3.72
N GLY A 175 -7.38 -11.17 2.96
CA GLY A 175 -8.50 -12.00 3.43
C GLY A 175 -9.24 -11.46 4.66
N GLY A 176 -9.18 -10.16 4.91
CA GLY A 176 -9.88 -9.55 6.06
C GLY A 176 -9.22 -9.78 7.42
N THR A 177 -7.98 -10.29 7.45
CA THR A 177 -7.25 -10.58 8.70
C THR A 177 -7.11 -9.32 9.56
N GLY A 178 -7.56 -9.41 10.82
CA GLY A 178 -7.50 -8.33 11.80
C GLY A 178 -8.54 -7.21 11.59
N GLY A 179 -9.35 -7.28 10.52
CA GLY A 179 -10.42 -6.34 10.24
C GLY A 179 -11.78 -6.84 10.70
N GLY A 180 -12.78 -5.95 10.69
CA GLY A 180 -14.15 -6.30 11.06
C GLY A 180 -15.07 -5.10 11.14
N ILE A 181 -16.30 -5.37 11.57
CA ILE A 181 -17.32 -4.35 11.82
C ILE A 181 -17.56 -4.31 13.33
N ALA A 182 -17.41 -3.14 13.90
CA ALA A 182 -17.67 -2.88 15.32
C ALA A 182 -19.03 -2.25 15.50
N TYR A 183 -19.89 -2.84 16.34
CA TYR A 183 -21.21 -2.34 16.66
C TYR A 183 -21.26 -1.59 18.00
N ASN A 184 -20.24 -1.77 18.82
CA ASN A 184 -20.09 -1.09 20.11
C ASN A 184 -18.63 -0.75 20.41
N ARG A 185 -18.39 0.07 21.45
CA ARG A 185 -17.06 0.55 21.80
C ARG A 185 -16.09 -0.58 22.17
N ALA A 186 -16.52 -1.62 22.82
CA ALA A 186 -15.66 -2.72 23.23
C ALA A 186 -15.14 -3.47 21.99
N GLU A 187 -16.05 -3.90 21.12
CA GLU A 187 -15.70 -4.52 19.83
C GLU A 187 -14.77 -3.61 19.00
N PHE A 188 -15.05 -2.30 19.00
CA PHE A 188 -14.23 -1.35 18.26
C PHE A 188 -12.77 -1.39 18.70
N TYR A 189 -12.50 -1.27 19.99
CA TYR A 189 -11.13 -1.29 20.49
C TYR A 189 -10.44 -2.62 20.29
N ASP A 190 -11.16 -3.75 20.48
CA ASP A 190 -10.62 -5.10 20.25
C ASP A 190 -10.22 -5.31 18.78
N ILE A 191 -11.09 -4.91 17.84
CA ILE A 191 -10.81 -5.05 16.41
C ILE A 191 -9.69 -4.11 15.98
N VAL A 192 -9.70 -2.85 16.44
CA VAL A 192 -8.63 -1.89 16.11
C VAL A 192 -7.27 -2.38 16.61
N GLN A 193 -7.19 -2.86 17.85
CA GLN A 193 -5.95 -3.41 18.41
C GLN A 193 -5.45 -4.59 17.58
N SER A 194 -6.35 -5.52 17.27
CA SER A 194 -6.06 -6.68 16.43
C SER A 194 -5.58 -6.28 15.04
N GLY A 195 -6.23 -5.27 14.46
CA GLY A 195 -5.86 -4.74 13.15
C GLY A 195 -4.51 -4.05 13.11
N LEU A 196 -4.21 -3.23 14.13
CA LEU A 196 -2.91 -2.57 14.27
C LEU A 196 -1.78 -3.59 14.46
N ASP A 197 -2.05 -4.68 15.20
CA ASP A 197 -1.08 -5.75 15.40
C ASP A 197 -0.86 -6.58 14.14
N ALA A 198 -1.93 -6.88 13.41
CA ALA A 198 -1.87 -7.66 12.16
C ALA A 198 -1.25 -6.88 10.99
N SER A 199 -1.41 -5.55 10.97
CA SER A 199 -0.89 -4.73 9.89
C SER A 199 0.64 -4.61 9.95
N PRO A 200 1.38 -4.94 8.87
CA PRO A 200 2.83 -4.75 8.80
C PRO A 200 3.25 -3.30 9.01
N THR A 201 2.38 -2.37 8.67
CA THR A 201 2.60 -0.93 8.86
C THR A 201 1.99 -0.39 10.15
N THR A 202 1.39 -1.25 11.02
CA THR A 202 0.68 -0.83 12.24
C THR A 202 -0.30 0.31 11.93
N GLU A 203 -1.20 0.03 10.99
CA GLU A 203 -2.13 1.01 10.45
C GLU A 203 -3.49 0.37 10.17
N VAL A 204 -4.55 1.06 10.55
CA VAL A 204 -5.93 0.69 10.22
C VAL A 204 -6.68 1.90 9.67
N LEU A 205 -7.49 1.67 8.64
CA LEU A 205 -8.51 2.61 8.21
C LEU A 205 -9.79 2.32 8.97
N ILE A 206 -10.39 3.35 9.55
CA ILE A 206 -11.65 3.31 10.27
C ILE A 206 -12.66 4.10 9.46
N GLU A 207 -13.76 3.43 9.07
CA GLU A 207 -14.78 4.00 8.18
C GLU A 207 -16.17 3.87 8.81
N GLU A 208 -17.07 4.82 8.53
CA GLU A 208 -18.47 4.65 8.85
C GLU A 208 -19.06 3.46 8.08
N SER A 209 -19.96 2.75 8.73
CA SER A 209 -20.59 1.59 8.11
C SER A 209 -21.66 2.01 7.12
N VAL A 210 -21.61 1.45 5.93
CA VAL A 210 -22.63 1.56 4.89
C VAL A 210 -23.57 0.35 4.88
N LEU A 211 -23.65 -0.41 5.98
CA LEU A 211 -24.56 -1.54 6.12
C LEU A 211 -26.00 -1.11 5.89
N GLY A 212 -26.69 -1.85 5.04
CA GLY A 212 -28.09 -1.57 4.66
C GLY A 212 -28.24 -0.58 3.50
N TRP A 213 -27.17 0.00 3.00
CA TRP A 213 -27.18 0.76 1.77
C TRP A 213 -27.31 -0.18 0.57
N LYS A 214 -27.85 0.34 -0.53
CA LYS A 214 -27.81 -0.40 -1.79
C LYS A 214 -26.45 -0.27 -2.41
N GLU A 215 -25.91 -1.40 -2.85
CA GLU A 215 -24.67 -1.47 -3.60
C GLU A 215 -24.98 -1.44 -5.10
N TYR A 216 -24.29 -0.59 -5.82
CA TYR A 216 -24.31 -0.52 -7.28
C TYR A 216 -22.88 -0.53 -7.77
N GLU A 217 -22.63 -1.38 -8.75
CA GLU A 217 -21.34 -1.47 -9.42
C GLU A 217 -21.53 -1.00 -10.87
N MET A 218 -20.60 -0.20 -11.37
CA MET A 218 -20.62 0.29 -12.73
C MET A 218 -19.26 0.06 -13.37
N GLU A 219 -19.28 -0.54 -14.54
CA GLU A 219 -18.11 -0.65 -15.41
C GLU A 219 -18.12 0.51 -16.40
N VAL A 220 -17.05 1.28 -16.44
CA VAL A 220 -16.91 2.41 -17.36
C VAL A 220 -15.75 2.17 -18.29
N VAL A 221 -16.05 2.14 -19.59
CA VAL A 221 -15.04 2.05 -20.65
C VAL A 221 -14.96 3.40 -21.35
N ARG A 222 -13.75 3.97 -21.42
CA ARG A 222 -13.49 5.27 -22.05
C ARG A 222 -12.37 5.15 -23.08
N ASP A 223 -12.60 5.65 -24.27
CA ASP A 223 -11.58 5.68 -25.33
C ASP A 223 -10.79 7.00 -25.36
N GLN A 224 -9.78 7.08 -26.22
CA GLN A 224 -8.95 8.29 -26.38
C GLN A 224 -9.71 9.49 -26.99
N ALA A 225 -10.87 9.26 -27.61
CA ALA A 225 -11.74 10.29 -28.15
C ALA A 225 -12.79 10.77 -27.13
N ASP A 226 -12.66 10.32 -25.86
CA ASP A 226 -13.55 10.68 -24.76
C ASP A 226 -14.98 10.11 -24.87
N ASN A 227 -15.15 9.04 -25.65
CA ASN A 227 -16.41 8.31 -25.64
C ASN A 227 -16.46 7.43 -24.40
N CYS A 228 -17.57 7.49 -23.65
CA CYS A 228 -17.83 6.68 -22.47
C CYS A 228 -19.04 5.76 -22.67
N ILE A 229 -18.90 4.53 -22.23
CA ILE A 229 -19.97 3.52 -22.19
C ILE A 229 -20.04 2.95 -20.79
#